data_6086393ae6943aee7e244107e6444279
#
_entry.id   6086393ae6943aee7e244107e6444279
#
_cell.length_a   1.000
_cell.length_b   1.000
_cell.length_c   1.000
_cell.angle_alpha   90.00
_cell.angle_beta   90.00
_cell.angle_gamma   90.00
#
_symmetry.space_group_name_H-M   'P 1'
#
loop_
_entity.id
_entity.type
_entity.pdbx_description
1 polymer ?
#
loop_
_entity_poly.entity_id
_entity_poly.type
_entity_poly.pdbx_seq_one_letter_code
_entity_poly.pdbx_strand_id
1 'polypeptide(L)'
;KTINYTLEDNALHTLKIVVTDSANATAEKVVSISKGIAPLPAGSTTDEVTSKWIEIKDAFKSGKTSIINTLALKNIEASLNNTLVELSEKIKTSFDSSDASVQDLMNQLTQANNTISQLNTRYKVASGITYQLNNPSLSANFYNGGYTTTQDHWINVSNLGFVPHIFIAECDFTKDGYLTKSLVFASYNVFSKDYVISSYFRRQTNSTFYSHGNIYNLNEKDVYVNGRGVQLPAFNNYDFAYKWQAIKFV
;
A
#
# COMPACT_ATOMS: atom_id res chain seq x y z
N LYS A 1 19.75 -41.55 -18.94
CA LYS A 1 18.90 -42.14 -17.91
C LYS A 1 17.59 -42.48 -18.57
N THR A 2 17.13 -43.75 -18.47
CA THR A 2 15.85 -44.23 -19.00
C THR A 2 14.81 -44.19 -17.87
N ILE A 3 13.63 -43.65 -18.16
CA ILE A 3 12.48 -43.64 -17.26
C ILE A 3 11.37 -44.39 -17.95
N ASN A 4 10.85 -45.42 -17.29
CA ASN A 4 9.67 -46.16 -17.75
C ASN A 4 8.42 -45.50 -17.19
N TYR A 5 7.46 -45.21 -18.07
CA TYR A 5 6.17 -44.65 -17.71
C TYR A 5 5.05 -45.55 -18.25
N THR A 6 4.17 -46.01 -17.41
CA THR A 6 3.05 -46.86 -17.78
C THR A 6 1.79 -46.02 -17.99
N LEU A 7 1.17 -46.15 -19.16
CA LEU A 7 -0.13 -45.56 -19.46
C LEU A 7 -1.22 -46.53 -19.04
N GLU A 8 -1.96 -46.23 -18.01
CA GLU A 8 -3.05 -47.09 -17.48
C GLU A 8 -4.38 -46.88 -18.19
N ASP A 9 -4.57 -45.68 -18.77
CA ASP A 9 -5.78 -45.28 -19.48
C ASP A 9 -5.51 -44.73 -20.89
N ASN A 10 -6.56 -44.30 -21.58
CA ASN A 10 -6.47 -43.66 -22.90
C ASN A 10 -6.41 -42.13 -22.84
N ALA A 11 -6.24 -41.56 -21.65
CA ALA A 11 -6.13 -40.13 -21.50
C ALA A 11 -4.83 -39.56 -22.11
N LEU A 12 -4.83 -38.29 -22.39
CA LEU A 12 -3.62 -37.54 -22.78
C LEU A 12 -2.81 -37.21 -21.52
N HIS A 13 -1.66 -37.84 -21.37
CA HIS A 13 -0.73 -37.59 -20.27
C HIS A 13 0.30 -36.54 -20.70
N THR A 14 0.49 -35.54 -19.89
CA THR A 14 1.51 -34.50 -20.13
C THR A 14 2.66 -34.72 -19.18
N LEU A 15 3.85 -34.94 -19.71
CA LEU A 15 5.10 -35.08 -18.96
C LEU A 15 5.93 -33.82 -19.12
N LYS A 16 6.28 -33.19 -18.01
CA LYS A 16 7.24 -32.11 -17.97
C LYS A 16 8.61 -32.68 -17.59
N ILE A 17 9.54 -32.60 -18.50
CA ILE A 17 10.93 -33.02 -18.28
C ILE A 17 11.74 -31.76 -17.94
N VAL A 18 12.39 -31.78 -16.78
CA VAL A 18 13.26 -30.70 -16.33
C VAL A 18 14.67 -31.27 -16.17
N VAL A 19 15.62 -30.68 -16.82
CA VAL A 19 17.03 -31.01 -16.68
C VAL A 19 17.73 -29.85 -16.01
N THR A 20 18.46 -30.13 -14.94
CA THR A 20 19.26 -29.14 -14.21
C THR A 20 20.72 -29.51 -14.30
N ASP A 21 21.57 -28.57 -14.66
CA ASP A 21 23.01 -28.78 -14.69
C ASP A 21 23.68 -28.53 -13.31
N SER A 22 24.97 -28.69 -13.23
CA SER A 22 25.75 -28.50 -12.00
C SER A 22 25.82 -27.03 -11.52
N ALA A 23 25.45 -26.08 -12.40
CA ALA A 23 25.40 -24.66 -12.11
C ALA A 23 23.94 -24.18 -11.75
N ASN A 24 23.01 -25.13 -11.55
CA ASN A 24 21.59 -24.92 -11.34
C ASN A 24 20.83 -24.24 -12.52
N ALA A 25 21.41 -24.22 -13.71
CA ALA A 25 20.68 -23.82 -14.90
C ALA A 25 19.71 -24.94 -15.31
N THR A 26 18.48 -24.58 -15.69
CA THR A 26 17.42 -25.53 -16.03
C THR A 26 17.00 -25.43 -17.49
N ALA A 27 16.72 -26.58 -18.09
CA ALA A 27 16.05 -26.68 -19.38
C ALA A 27 14.78 -27.55 -19.22
N GLU A 28 13.69 -27.13 -19.85
CA GLU A 28 12.41 -27.81 -19.75
C GLU A 28 11.91 -28.27 -21.12
N LYS A 29 11.28 -29.43 -21.13
CA LYS A 29 10.55 -29.97 -22.29
C LYS A 29 9.23 -30.57 -21.83
N VAL A 30 8.15 -30.17 -22.48
CA VAL A 30 6.84 -30.78 -22.28
C VAL A 30 6.59 -31.78 -23.42
N VAL A 31 6.20 -33.01 -23.06
CA VAL A 31 5.84 -34.08 -23.99
C VAL A 31 4.48 -34.60 -23.64
N SER A 32 3.60 -34.68 -24.60
CA SER A 32 2.26 -35.27 -24.42
C SER A 32 2.26 -36.66 -25.03
N ILE A 33 1.79 -37.63 -24.27
CA ILE A 33 1.69 -39.04 -24.64
C ILE A 33 0.27 -39.54 -24.37
N SER A 34 -0.26 -40.34 -25.28
CA SER A 34 -1.53 -41.05 -25.05
C SER A 34 -1.41 -42.48 -25.58
N LYS A 35 -2.19 -43.37 -25.00
CA LYS A 35 -2.30 -44.76 -25.48
C LYS A 35 -3.03 -44.84 -26.83
N GLY A 36 -3.81 -43.82 -27.12
CA GLY A 36 -4.62 -43.75 -28.32
C GLY A 36 -5.82 -44.73 -28.30
N ILE A 37 -6.63 -44.63 -29.33
CA ILE A 37 -7.71 -45.60 -29.55
C ILE A 37 -7.14 -46.78 -30.32
N ALA A 38 -7.28 -48.00 -29.80
CA ALA A 38 -6.80 -49.19 -30.48
C ALA A 38 -7.45 -49.33 -31.88
N PRO A 39 -6.65 -49.62 -32.92
CA PRO A 39 -7.20 -49.83 -34.26
C PRO A 39 -8.14 -51.04 -34.27
N LEU A 40 -9.14 -50.98 -35.15
CA LEU A 40 -10.01 -52.13 -35.39
C LEU A 40 -9.25 -53.24 -36.09
N PRO A 41 -9.48 -54.53 -35.72
CA PRO A 41 -8.89 -55.65 -36.41
C PRO A 41 -9.36 -55.73 -37.87
N ALA A 42 -8.53 -56.34 -38.71
CA ALA A 42 -8.96 -56.67 -40.07
C ALA A 42 -10.16 -57.61 -40.02
N GLY A 43 -11.25 -57.32 -40.79
CA GLY A 43 -12.46 -58.08 -40.79
C GLY A 43 -13.50 -57.67 -39.71
N SER A 44 -13.32 -56.56 -39.06
CA SER A 44 -14.30 -56.00 -38.14
C SER A 44 -15.67 -55.81 -38.78
N THR A 45 -16.73 -56.12 -38.01
CA THR A 45 -18.12 -55.97 -38.45
C THR A 45 -18.51 -54.46 -38.55
N THR A 46 -19.59 -54.19 -39.28
CA THR A 46 -20.16 -52.82 -39.38
C THR A 46 -20.54 -52.27 -38.02
N ASP A 47 -21.02 -53.13 -37.12
CA ASP A 47 -21.40 -52.68 -35.75
C ASP A 47 -20.18 -52.27 -34.91
N GLU A 48 -19.07 -53.00 -35.04
CA GLU A 48 -17.79 -52.64 -34.37
C GLU A 48 -17.23 -51.34 -34.92
N VAL A 49 -17.28 -51.16 -36.24
CA VAL A 49 -16.87 -49.89 -36.89
C VAL A 49 -17.74 -48.72 -36.39
N THR A 50 -19.06 -48.93 -36.38
CA THR A 50 -20.02 -47.92 -35.92
C THR A 50 -19.80 -47.58 -34.44
N SER A 51 -19.57 -48.56 -33.58
CA SER A 51 -19.28 -48.37 -32.16
C SER A 51 -18.00 -47.55 -31.96
N LYS A 52 -16.92 -47.83 -32.70
CA LYS A 52 -15.68 -47.08 -32.66
C LYS A 52 -15.86 -45.65 -33.18
N TRP A 53 -16.68 -45.45 -34.20
CA TRP A 53 -16.99 -44.11 -34.69
C TRP A 53 -17.74 -43.27 -33.65
N ILE A 54 -18.68 -43.86 -32.92
CA ILE A 54 -19.41 -43.21 -31.83
C ILE A 54 -18.44 -42.85 -30.70
N GLU A 55 -17.54 -43.77 -30.30
CA GLU A 55 -16.53 -43.55 -29.28
C GLU A 55 -15.63 -42.34 -29.65
N ILE A 56 -15.13 -42.27 -30.87
CA ILE A 56 -14.30 -41.14 -31.37
C ILE A 56 -15.09 -39.84 -31.33
N LYS A 57 -16.33 -39.86 -31.85
CA LYS A 57 -17.20 -38.67 -31.87
C LYS A 57 -17.48 -38.15 -30.46
N ASP A 58 -17.73 -39.02 -29.51
CA ASP A 58 -18.07 -38.63 -28.14
C ASP A 58 -16.82 -38.15 -27.39
N ALA A 59 -15.66 -38.78 -27.59
CA ALA A 59 -14.37 -38.29 -27.06
C ALA A 59 -14.03 -36.91 -27.61
N PHE A 60 -14.23 -36.67 -28.90
CA PHE A 60 -14.01 -35.38 -29.53
C PHE A 60 -14.94 -34.29 -29.00
N LYS A 61 -16.26 -34.64 -28.87
CA LYS A 61 -17.26 -33.74 -28.28
C LYS A 61 -16.91 -33.39 -26.83
N SER A 62 -16.51 -34.38 -26.03
CA SER A 62 -16.10 -34.19 -24.65
C SER A 62 -14.87 -33.25 -24.54
N GLY A 63 -13.87 -33.48 -25.37
CA GLY A 63 -12.69 -32.60 -25.42
C GLY A 63 -13.03 -31.14 -25.77
N LYS A 64 -13.87 -30.95 -26.79
CA LYS A 64 -14.38 -29.59 -27.15
C LYS A 64 -15.15 -28.94 -25.99
N THR A 65 -16.02 -29.72 -25.33
CA THR A 65 -16.80 -29.21 -24.19
C THR A 65 -15.88 -28.75 -23.05
N SER A 66 -14.82 -29.48 -22.75
CA SER A 66 -13.85 -29.14 -21.73
C SER A 66 -13.15 -27.77 -22.05
N ILE A 67 -12.71 -27.58 -23.31
CA ILE A 67 -12.13 -26.35 -23.78
C ILE A 67 -13.12 -25.17 -23.65
N ILE A 68 -14.37 -25.38 -24.09
CA ILE A 68 -15.43 -24.37 -24.01
C ILE A 68 -15.69 -23.93 -22.57
N ASN A 69 -15.79 -24.91 -21.66
CA ASN A 69 -15.97 -24.62 -20.23
C ASN A 69 -14.80 -23.81 -19.65
N THR A 70 -13.58 -24.13 -20.06
CA THR A 70 -12.38 -23.37 -19.63
C THR A 70 -12.40 -21.93 -20.15
N LEU A 71 -12.81 -21.71 -21.42
CA LEU A 71 -12.95 -20.38 -22.01
C LEU A 71 -14.06 -19.57 -21.33
N ALA A 72 -15.17 -20.23 -20.95
CA ALA A 72 -16.26 -19.59 -20.22
C ALA A 72 -15.81 -19.04 -18.85
N LEU A 73 -14.86 -19.67 -18.16
CA LEU A 73 -14.26 -19.14 -16.91
C LEU A 73 -13.53 -17.83 -17.12
N LYS A 74 -13.16 -17.51 -18.37
CA LYS A 74 -12.52 -16.25 -18.77
C LYS A 74 -13.48 -15.29 -19.48
N ASN A 75 -14.80 -15.55 -19.40
CA ASN A 75 -15.84 -14.82 -20.09
C ASN A 75 -15.66 -14.77 -21.62
N ILE A 76 -15.03 -15.81 -22.20
CA ILE A 76 -14.87 -15.96 -23.63
C ILE A 76 -15.96 -16.88 -24.16
N GLU A 77 -16.79 -16.34 -25.02
CA GLU A 77 -17.90 -17.06 -25.61
C GLU A 77 -17.40 -18.10 -26.64
N ALA A 78 -17.77 -19.35 -26.44
CA ALA A 78 -17.46 -20.48 -27.33
C ALA A 78 -18.59 -21.52 -27.34
N SER A 79 -18.70 -22.28 -28.43
CA SER A 79 -19.73 -23.30 -28.58
C SER A 79 -19.20 -24.54 -29.28
N LEU A 80 -19.97 -25.63 -29.25
CA LEU A 80 -19.63 -26.87 -29.98
C LEU A 80 -19.58 -26.69 -31.51
N ASN A 81 -20.18 -25.63 -32.05
CA ASN A 81 -20.11 -25.31 -33.46
C ASN A 81 -18.73 -24.71 -33.88
N ASN A 82 -17.94 -24.18 -32.94
CA ASN A 82 -16.61 -23.74 -33.26
C ASN A 82 -15.72 -24.89 -33.71
N THR A 83 -14.86 -24.66 -34.70
CA THR A 83 -13.81 -25.59 -35.09
C THR A 83 -12.71 -25.62 -34.05
N LEU A 84 -11.80 -26.60 -34.08
CA LEU A 84 -10.64 -26.64 -33.19
C LEU A 84 -9.71 -25.44 -33.41
N VAL A 85 -9.59 -24.96 -34.65
CA VAL A 85 -8.79 -23.78 -34.99
C VAL A 85 -9.37 -22.53 -34.31
N GLU A 86 -10.66 -22.30 -34.44
CA GLU A 86 -11.36 -21.19 -33.76
C GLU A 86 -11.24 -21.26 -32.23
N LEU A 87 -11.35 -22.47 -31.66
CA LEU A 87 -11.12 -22.63 -30.22
C LEU A 87 -9.66 -22.31 -29.82
N SER A 88 -8.69 -22.69 -30.64
CA SER A 88 -7.29 -22.37 -30.43
C SER A 88 -7.03 -20.85 -30.48
N GLU A 89 -7.64 -20.15 -31.45
CA GLU A 89 -7.54 -18.69 -31.54
C GLU A 89 -8.20 -18.00 -30.32
N LYS A 90 -9.32 -18.51 -29.84
CA LYS A 90 -9.97 -18.00 -28.61
C LYS A 90 -9.09 -18.19 -27.38
N ILE A 91 -8.40 -19.31 -27.27
CA ILE A 91 -7.40 -19.55 -26.20
C ILE A 91 -6.28 -18.50 -26.29
N LYS A 92 -5.70 -18.31 -27.48
CA LYS A 92 -4.66 -17.30 -27.71
C LYS A 92 -5.11 -15.92 -27.30
N THR A 93 -6.29 -15.47 -27.75
CA THR A 93 -6.89 -14.18 -27.35
C THR A 93 -7.02 -14.04 -25.83
N SER A 94 -7.35 -15.14 -25.12
CA SER A 94 -7.43 -15.14 -23.65
C SER A 94 -6.08 -14.83 -23.00
N PHE A 95 -5.01 -15.40 -23.50
CA PHE A 95 -3.65 -15.15 -23.00
C PHE A 95 -3.20 -13.71 -23.33
N ASP A 96 -3.38 -13.27 -24.57
CA ASP A 96 -3.00 -11.93 -25.02
C ASP A 96 -3.72 -10.84 -24.18
N SER A 97 -5.00 -11.02 -23.85
CA SER A 97 -5.77 -10.13 -23.00
C SER A 97 -5.28 -10.12 -21.55
N SER A 98 -4.89 -11.28 -21.01
CA SER A 98 -4.35 -11.41 -19.66
C SER A 98 -2.99 -10.70 -19.57
N ASP A 99 -2.12 -10.88 -20.55
CA ASP A 99 -0.81 -10.26 -20.61
C ASP A 99 -0.90 -8.73 -20.72
N ALA A 100 -1.85 -8.22 -21.52
CA ALA A 100 -2.13 -6.78 -21.60
C ALA A 100 -2.59 -6.21 -20.26
N SER A 101 -3.44 -6.93 -19.53
CA SER A 101 -3.91 -6.51 -18.21
C SER A 101 -2.77 -6.49 -17.17
N VAL A 102 -1.88 -7.47 -17.20
CA VAL A 102 -0.69 -7.51 -16.34
C VAL A 102 0.24 -6.33 -16.65
N GLN A 103 0.47 -6.03 -17.93
CA GLN A 103 1.30 -4.90 -18.36
C GLN A 103 0.71 -3.56 -17.91
N ASP A 104 -0.60 -3.38 -17.99
CA ASP A 104 -1.27 -2.17 -17.50
C ASP A 104 -1.12 -2.00 -15.99
N LEU A 105 -1.32 -3.08 -15.20
CA LEU A 105 -1.09 -3.07 -13.76
C LEU A 105 0.36 -2.73 -13.40
N MET A 106 1.34 -3.25 -14.13
CA MET A 106 2.76 -2.92 -13.94
C MET A 106 3.04 -1.44 -14.22
N ASN A 107 2.42 -0.88 -15.26
CA ASN A 107 2.54 0.55 -15.57
C ASN A 107 1.92 1.42 -14.47
N GLN A 108 0.73 1.07 -13.97
CA GLN A 108 0.07 1.76 -12.85
C GLN A 108 0.93 1.71 -11.57
N LEU A 109 1.51 0.55 -11.25
CA LEU A 109 2.41 0.39 -10.11
C LEU A 109 3.66 1.27 -10.25
N THR A 110 4.24 1.33 -11.43
CA THR A 110 5.39 2.19 -11.73
C THR A 110 5.04 3.67 -11.54
N GLN A 111 3.89 4.12 -12.04
CA GLN A 111 3.41 5.48 -11.86
C GLN A 111 3.15 5.82 -10.39
N ALA A 112 2.52 4.90 -9.64
CA ALA A 112 2.30 5.06 -8.21
C ALA A 112 3.61 5.20 -7.44
N ASN A 113 4.60 4.35 -7.72
CA ASN A 113 5.92 4.42 -7.09
C ASN A 113 6.65 5.73 -7.42
N ASN A 114 6.57 6.21 -8.65
CA ASN A 114 7.13 7.50 -9.05
C ASN A 114 6.45 8.66 -8.31
N THR A 115 5.14 8.63 -8.15
CA THR A 115 4.38 9.63 -7.39
C THR A 115 4.77 9.62 -5.91
N ILE A 116 4.88 8.45 -5.29
CA ILE A 116 5.34 8.30 -3.90
C ILE A 116 6.76 8.86 -3.75
N SER A 117 7.65 8.55 -4.68
CA SER A 117 9.02 9.06 -4.68
C SER A 117 9.05 10.60 -4.76
N GLN A 118 8.26 11.19 -5.66
CA GLN A 118 8.13 12.64 -5.78
C GLN A 118 7.57 13.30 -4.51
N LEU A 119 6.55 12.69 -3.89
CA LEU A 119 6.00 13.19 -2.63
C LEU A 119 7.03 13.14 -1.50
N ASN A 120 7.78 12.04 -1.40
CA ASN A 120 8.83 11.89 -0.41
C ASN A 120 10.00 12.89 -0.58
N THR A 121 10.21 13.41 -1.80
CA THR A 121 11.19 14.48 -2.05
C THR A 121 10.66 15.87 -1.74
N ARG A 122 9.32 16.06 -1.74
CA ARG A 122 8.71 17.38 -1.49
C ARG A 122 8.41 17.66 -0.03
N TYR A 123 8.14 16.61 0.75
CA TYR A 123 7.70 16.75 2.13
C TYR A 123 8.37 15.71 3.02
N LYS A 124 8.82 16.15 4.19
CA LYS A 124 9.11 15.25 5.30
C LYS A 124 8.09 15.50 6.39
N VAL A 125 7.48 14.45 6.89
CA VAL A 125 6.47 14.52 7.94
C VAL A 125 6.84 13.59 9.07
N ALA A 126 6.71 14.05 10.29
CA ALA A 126 6.76 13.24 11.50
C ALA A 126 5.57 13.58 12.38
N SER A 127 5.10 12.62 13.14
CA SER A 127 4.01 12.80 14.09
C SER A 127 4.25 11.95 15.33
N GLY A 128 3.63 12.33 16.44
CA GLY A 128 3.77 11.59 17.68
C GLY A 128 2.96 12.19 18.80
N ILE A 129 3.28 11.75 19.99
CA ILE A 129 2.69 12.22 21.25
C ILE A 129 3.83 12.69 22.13
N THR A 130 3.64 13.82 22.82
CA THR A 130 4.54 14.34 23.85
C THR A 130 3.72 14.85 25.03
N TYR A 131 4.36 14.91 26.19
CA TYR A 131 3.76 15.51 27.37
C TYR A 131 4.39 16.88 27.62
N GLN A 132 3.68 17.76 28.30
CA GLN A 132 4.28 19.01 28.71
C GLN A 132 5.47 18.77 29.66
N LEU A 133 6.47 19.59 29.50
CA LEU A 133 7.58 19.71 30.44
C LEU A 133 7.31 20.90 31.35
N ASN A 134 7.32 20.69 32.67
CA ASN A 134 7.25 21.76 33.63
C ASN A 134 8.66 22.19 34.00
N ASN A 135 9.09 23.37 33.55
CA ASN A 135 10.42 23.91 33.82
C ASN A 135 10.38 25.47 33.93
N PRO A 136 10.27 25.99 35.15
CA PRO A 136 10.17 27.41 35.38
C PRO A 136 11.47 28.18 35.10
N SER A 137 12.60 27.48 34.83
CA SER A 137 13.86 28.11 34.49
C SER A 137 13.95 28.53 33.02
N LEU A 138 13.06 28.00 32.17
CA LEU A 138 13.03 28.34 30.74
C LEU A 138 12.29 29.65 30.49
N SER A 139 12.73 30.39 29.47
CA SER A 139 12.18 31.69 29.13
C SER A 139 11.93 31.88 27.64
N ALA A 140 10.97 32.71 27.29
CA ALA A 140 10.60 33.07 25.95
C ALA A 140 10.46 34.57 25.77
N ASN A 141 10.83 35.10 24.63
CA ASN A 141 10.55 36.50 24.27
C ASN A 141 9.21 36.61 23.57
N PHE A 142 8.35 37.52 23.97
CA PHE A 142 7.15 37.85 23.23
C PHE A 142 7.51 38.42 21.85
N TYR A 143 6.70 38.04 20.86
CA TYR A 143 6.89 38.45 19.47
C TYR A 143 6.88 39.98 19.33
N ASN A 144 7.93 40.52 18.74
CA ASN A 144 8.16 41.99 18.56
C ASN A 144 8.07 42.84 19.82
N GLY A 145 8.02 42.28 21.01
CA GLY A 145 7.70 43.01 22.23
C GLY A 145 8.93 43.42 23.05
N GLY A 146 10.10 42.87 22.80
CA GLY A 146 11.30 43.11 23.62
C GLY A 146 11.18 42.66 25.08
N TYR A 147 10.09 42.04 25.47
CA TYR A 147 9.86 41.53 26.82
C TYR A 147 10.09 40.04 26.90
N THR A 148 10.84 39.65 27.90
CA THR A 148 11.05 38.23 28.24
C THR A 148 10.05 37.83 29.31
N THR A 149 9.47 36.66 29.15
CA THR A 149 8.64 36.02 30.17
C THR A 149 9.20 34.67 30.53
N THR A 150 9.06 34.27 31.78
CA THR A 150 9.27 32.90 32.19
C THR A 150 7.98 32.11 31.88
N GLN A 151 8.16 30.93 31.36
CA GLN A 151 7.06 30.01 31.08
C GLN A 151 7.29 28.69 31.81
N ASP A 152 6.32 28.28 32.60
CA ASP A 152 6.44 27.04 33.38
C ASP A 152 6.20 25.81 32.53
N HIS A 153 5.46 25.94 31.45
CA HIS A 153 4.99 24.81 30.66
C HIS A 153 5.54 24.85 29.23
N TRP A 154 6.13 23.74 28.82
CA TRP A 154 6.79 23.62 27.52
C TRP A 154 6.42 22.31 26.83
N ILE A 155 6.51 22.29 25.52
CA ILE A 155 6.55 21.06 24.71
C ILE A 155 7.97 20.85 24.24
N ASN A 156 8.47 19.64 24.39
CA ASN A 156 9.76 19.23 23.84
C ASN A 156 9.60 17.98 22.98
N VAL A 157 10.13 18.01 21.76
CA VAL A 157 10.20 16.88 20.85
C VAL A 157 11.59 16.81 20.26
N SER A 158 12.31 15.74 20.54
CA SER A 158 13.68 15.51 20.06
C SER A 158 13.72 14.47 18.94
N ASN A 159 14.86 14.40 18.24
CA ASN A 159 15.15 13.34 17.27
C ASN A 159 14.19 13.28 16.08
N LEU A 160 13.74 14.41 15.57
CA LEU A 160 12.86 14.48 14.39
C LEU A 160 13.55 14.01 13.09
N GLY A 161 14.90 14.01 13.05
CA GLY A 161 15.66 13.69 11.83
C GLY A 161 15.63 14.78 10.75
N PHE A 162 14.92 15.87 11.00
CA PHE A 162 14.87 17.07 10.15
C PHE A 162 14.44 18.30 10.95
N VAL A 163 14.76 19.48 10.46
CA VAL A 163 14.24 20.75 11.00
C VAL A 163 12.90 21.04 10.33
N PRO A 164 11.77 21.03 11.05
CA PRO A 164 10.47 21.30 10.44
C PRO A 164 10.30 22.78 10.10
N HIS A 165 9.57 23.05 9.02
CA HIS A 165 9.08 24.38 8.68
C HIS A 165 7.79 24.72 9.43
N ILE A 166 6.96 23.72 9.68
CA ILE A 166 5.75 23.84 10.47
C ILE A 166 5.75 22.75 11.55
N PHE A 167 5.45 23.17 12.78
CA PHE A 167 5.17 22.27 13.88
C PHE A 167 3.83 22.64 14.50
N ILE A 168 2.96 21.66 14.67
CA ILE A 168 1.64 21.82 15.29
C ILE A 168 1.51 20.77 16.38
N ALA A 169 1.04 21.19 17.55
CA ALA A 169 0.70 20.29 18.63
C ALA A 169 -0.64 20.69 19.25
N GLU A 170 -1.49 19.72 19.48
CA GLU A 170 -2.80 19.94 20.12
C GLU A 170 -3.00 19.00 21.33
N CYS A 171 -3.65 19.53 22.32
CA CYS A 171 -4.15 18.76 23.46
C CYS A 171 -5.62 19.09 23.67
N ASP A 172 -6.45 18.07 23.80
CA ASP A 172 -7.89 18.18 24.01
C ASP A 172 -8.28 17.31 25.21
N PHE A 173 -8.87 17.91 26.22
CA PHE A 173 -9.23 17.20 27.45
C PHE A 173 -10.39 17.84 28.19
N THR A 174 -11.07 17.03 29.00
CA THR A 174 -12.11 17.49 29.91
C THR A 174 -11.67 17.22 31.35
N LYS A 175 -11.69 18.23 32.19
CA LYS A 175 -11.39 18.13 33.62
C LYS A 175 -12.19 19.13 34.40
N ASP A 176 -12.70 18.72 35.58
CA ASP A 176 -13.46 19.56 36.51
C ASP A 176 -14.65 20.30 35.86
N GLY A 177 -15.32 19.65 34.91
CA GLY A 177 -16.45 20.23 34.18
C GLY A 177 -16.04 21.25 33.09
N TYR A 178 -14.76 21.36 32.78
CA TYR A 178 -14.24 22.19 31.71
C TYR A 178 -13.72 21.36 30.54
N LEU A 179 -14.23 21.67 29.36
CA LEU A 179 -13.61 21.24 28.10
C LEU A 179 -12.47 22.23 27.77
N THR A 180 -11.28 21.74 27.61
CA THR A 180 -10.08 22.55 27.29
C THR A 180 -9.44 22.03 26.01
N LYS A 181 -9.11 22.95 25.10
CA LYS A 181 -8.28 22.68 23.93
C LYS A 181 -7.08 23.61 23.96
N SER A 182 -5.88 23.03 23.90
CA SER A 182 -4.64 23.77 23.80
C SER A 182 -3.99 23.52 22.44
N LEU A 183 -3.45 24.55 21.83
CA LEU A 183 -2.78 24.51 20.53
C LEU A 183 -1.46 25.23 20.63
N VAL A 184 -0.42 24.59 20.10
CA VAL A 184 0.90 25.20 19.86
C VAL A 184 1.22 25.06 18.38
N PHE A 185 1.56 26.19 17.76
CA PHE A 185 1.94 26.27 16.36
C PHE A 185 3.27 27.01 16.26
N ALA A 186 4.23 26.46 15.53
CA ALA A 186 5.47 27.13 15.18
C ALA A 186 5.65 27.17 13.66
N SER A 187 6.07 28.31 13.16
CA SER A 187 6.43 28.55 11.77
C SER A 187 7.90 28.95 11.68
N TYR A 188 8.68 28.17 10.94
CA TYR A 188 10.10 28.38 10.71
C TYR A 188 10.41 28.41 9.21
N ASN A 189 10.99 29.50 8.74
CA ASN A 189 11.31 29.75 7.32
C ASN A 189 10.12 29.60 6.35
N VAL A 190 8.90 29.87 6.81
CA VAL A 190 7.68 29.86 5.99
C VAL A 190 7.23 31.27 5.65
N PHE A 191 7.31 32.18 6.63
CA PHE A 191 6.93 33.58 6.49
C PHE A 191 8.16 34.48 6.62
N SER A 192 7.96 35.78 6.48
CA SER A 192 9.03 36.75 6.60
C SER A 192 9.68 36.82 8.00
N LYS A 193 9.01 36.33 9.01
CA LYS A 193 9.50 36.16 10.37
C LYS A 193 9.02 34.86 10.97
N ASP A 194 9.87 34.26 11.78
CA ASP A 194 9.61 33.05 12.50
C ASP A 194 8.94 33.32 13.84
N TYR A 195 7.93 32.57 14.19
CA TYR A 195 7.19 32.75 15.43
C TYR A 195 6.55 31.46 15.94
N VAL A 196 6.15 31.51 17.20
CA VAL A 196 5.36 30.49 17.88
C VAL A 196 4.07 31.09 18.37
N ILE A 197 2.96 30.46 18.12
CA ILE A 197 1.67 30.76 18.74
C ILE A 197 1.37 29.64 19.75
N SER A 198 1.13 30.03 20.99
CA SER A 198 0.60 29.14 22.02
C SER A 198 -0.74 29.68 22.48
N SER A 199 -1.76 28.85 22.41
CA SER A 199 -3.13 29.26 22.77
C SER A 199 -3.90 28.16 23.46
N TYR A 200 -4.88 28.55 24.27
CA TYR A 200 -5.86 27.61 24.79
C TYR A 200 -7.27 28.20 24.78
N PHE A 201 -8.24 27.30 24.69
CA PHE A 201 -9.67 27.57 24.84
C PHE A 201 -10.19 26.73 25.98
N ARG A 202 -10.96 27.34 26.85
CA ARG A 202 -11.60 26.63 27.97
C ARG A 202 -13.07 26.99 28.02
N ARG A 203 -13.93 26.00 28.02
CA ARG A 203 -15.38 26.16 28.10
C ARG A 203 -15.92 25.40 29.31
N GLN A 204 -16.60 26.09 30.19
CA GLN A 204 -17.39 25.44 31.21
C GLN A 204 -18.70 24.91 30.62
N THR A 205 -19.16 23.73 31.07
CA THR A 205 -20.30 23.01 30.48
C THR A 205 -21.59 23.85 30.37
N ASN A 206 -21.71 24.91 31.13
CA ASN A 206 -22.96 25.68 31.24
C ASN A 206 -22.88 27.17 30.87
N SER A 207 -21.80 27.76 30.40
CA SER A 207 -21.85 29.09 29.79
C SER A 207 -20.56 29.90 29.63
N THR A 208 -19.48 29.69 30.37
CA THR A 208 -18.35 30.62 30.33
C THR A 208 -17.25 30.10 29.38
N PHE A 209 -16.91 30.92 28.41
CA PHE A 209 -15.83 30.64 27.45
C PHE A 209 -14.64 31.54 27.80
N TYR A 210 -13.47 30.92 27.89
CA TYR A 210 -12.21 31.63 28.07
C TYR A 210 -11.28 31.27 26.90
N SER A 211 -10.61 32.27 26.34
CA SER A 211 -9.52 32.05 25.39
C SER A 211 -8.33 32.88 25.81
N HIS A 212 -7.16 32.33 25.65
CA HIS A 212 -5.90 33.02 25.89
C HIS A 212 -4.88 32.56 24.86
N GLY A 213 -4.01 33.46 24.44
CA GLY A 213 -2.96 33.13 23.48
C GLY A 213 -1.81 34.13 23.54
N ASN A 214 -0.63 33.60 23.30
CA ASN A 214 0.61 34.37 23.21
C ASN A 214 1.33 34.06 21.91
N ILE A 215 2.05 35.03 21.38
CA ILE A 215 2.96 34.87 20.26
C ILE A 215 4.40 35.15 20.78
N TYR A 216 5.30 34.24 20.45
CA TYR A 216 6.69 34.31 20.86
C TYR A 216 7.63 34.34 19.65
N ASN A 217 8.81 34.93 19.82
CA ASN A 217 9.89 34.80 18.86
C ASN A 217 10.41 33.37 18.84
N LEU A 218 10.66 32.84 17.63
CA LEU A 218 11.31 31.57 17.46
C LEU A 218 12.84 31.75 17.42
N ASN A 219 13.54 30.72 17.89
CA ASN A 219 15.01 30.66 17.97
C ASN A 219 15.64 31.78 18.82
N GLU A 220 14.90 32.24 19.82
CA GLU A 220 15.35 33.17 20.86
C GLU A 220 15.14 32.56 22.25
N LYS A 221 16.04 32.83 23.19
CA LYS A 221 16.02 32.27 24.53
C LYS A 221 15.97 30.72 24.47
N ASP A 222 14.97 30.13 25.13
CA ASP A 222 14.79 28.68 25.19
C ASP A 222 13.81 28.16 24.13
N VAL A 223 13.29 29.04 23.27
CA VAL A 223 12.34 28.69 22.18
C VAL A 223 13.11 28.31 20.93
N TYR A 224 13.01 27.09 20.47
CA TYR A 224 13.72 26.69 19.25
C TYR A 224 12.98 25.65 18.40
N VAL A 225 13.27 25.73 17.11
CA VAL A 225 13.05 24.69 16.08
C VAL A 225 14.37 24.54 15.33
N ASN A 226 15.10 23.47 15.56
CA ASN A 226 16.44 23.27 14.97
C ASN A 226 16.79 21.77 14.85
N GLY A 227 18.06 21.46 14.57
CA GLY A 227 18.55 20.08 14.41
C GLY A 227 18.47 19.23 15.69
N ARG A 228 18.32 19.80 16.87
CA ARG A 228 18.08 19.06 18.12
C ARG A 228 16.62 18.66 18.29
N GLY A 229 15.71 19.37 17.63
CA GLY A 229 14.27 19.16 17.72
C GLY A 229 13.49 20.46 17.90
N VAL A 230 12.44 20.39 18.68
CA VAL A 230 11.49 21.47 18.94
C VAL A 230 11.33 21.66 20.45
N GLN A 231 11.45 22.89 20.95
CA GLN A 231 11.11 23.28 22.31
C GLN A 231 10.31 24.57 22.27
N LEU A 232 9.05 24.51 22.68
CA LEU A 232 8.06 25.57 22.49
C LEU A 232 7.28 25.83 23.77
N PRO A 233 6.94 27.09 24.08
CA PRO A 233 6.05 27.43 25.18
C PRO A 233 4.67 26.81 24.96
N ALA A 234 4.07 26.28 26.02
CA ALA A 234 2.73 25.72 26.01
C ALA A 234 1.92 26.23 27.20
N PHE A 235 0.62 25.96 27.23
CA PHE A 235 -0.20 26.22 28.39
C PHE A 235 -0.30 24.97 29.27
N ASN A 236 -0.54 25.18 30.56
CA ASN A 236 -0.80 24.09 31.50
C ASN A 236 -1.99 23.24 31.04
N ASN A 237 -1.78 21.96 30.87
CA ASN A 237 -2.80 21.00 30.46
C ASN A 237 -2.96 19.82 31.44
N TYR A 238 -2.52 20.00 32.70
CA TYR A 238 -2.66 18.97 33.74
C TYR A 238 -2.07 17.61 33.35
N ASP A 239 -0.90 17.58 32.72
CA ASP A 239 -0.21 16.38 32.26
C ASP A 239 -0.90 15.56 31.17
N PHE A 240 -1.87 16.15 30.47
CA PHE A 240 -2.47 15.51 29.30
C PHE A 240 -1.49 15.58 28.10
N ALA A 241 -1.58 14.57 27.26
CA ALA A 241 -0.70 14.43 26.11
C ALA A 241 -1.05 15.41 24.99
N TYR A 242 -0.02 15.99 24.38
CA TYR A 242 -0.11 16.69 23.11
C TYR A 242 0.13 15.72 21.96
N LYS A 243 -0.79 15.67 21.00
CA LYS A 243 -0.57 15.06 19.69
C LYS A 243 0.10 16.11 18.80
N TRP A 244 1.17 15.75 18.13
CA TRP A 244 1.91 16.69 17.32
C TRP A 244 2.20 16.18 15.91
N GLN A 245 2.38 17.12 15.00
CA GLN A 245 2.85 16.93 13.64
C GLN A 245 3.95 17.94 13.32
N ALA A 246 4.98 17.49 12.62
CA ALA A 246 6.09 18.27 12.13
C ALA A 246 6.22 18.09 10.63
N ILE A 247 6.26 19.17 9.87
CA ILE A 247 6.27 19.16 8.41
C ILE A 247 7.46 19.99 7.91
N LYS A 248 8.24 19.42 7.01
CA LYS A 248 9.28 20.11 6.26
C LYS A 248 8.94 20.10 4.77
N PHE A 249 8.92 21.23 4.14
CA PHE A 249 8.94 21.40 2.69
C PHE A 249 10.39 21.26 2.19
N VAL A 250 10.60 20.45 1.15
CA VAL A 250 11.93 20.18 0.58
C VAL A 250 12.07 20.83 -0.78
#